data_29678026e269e393f80b792753df9a6f
#
_entry.id   29678026e269e393f80b792753df9a6f
#
_cell.length_a   1.000
_cell.length_b   1.000
_cell.length_c   1.000
_cell.angle_alpha   90.00
_cell.angle_beta   90.00
_cell.angle_gamma   90.00
#
_symmetry.space_group_name_H-M   'P 1'
#
loop_
_entity.id
_entity.type
_entity.pdbx_description
1 polymer ?
#
loop_
_entity_poly.entity_id
_entity_poly.type
_entity_poly.pdbx_seq_one_letter_code
_entity_poly.pdbx_strand_id
1 'polypeptide(L)' 'MKRAKYKAIFAVCTAAVILIFEAVIYFCGTDGGNYKSKSIWIANIVGIALIMTVSIIVDYALEKRIFGNE' A
#
# COMPACT_ATOMS: atom_id res chain seq x y z
N MET A 1 9.89 -2.73 -21.86
CA MET A 1 8.93 -3.43 -20.97
C MET A 1 7.51 -2.95 -21.27
N LYS A 2 6.58 -3.89 -21.38
CA LYS A 2 5.21 -3.54 -21.70
C LYS A 2 4.50 -2.96 -20.47
N ARG A 3 3.63 -1.99 -20.70
CA ARG A 3 2.91 -1.32 -19.59
C ARG A 3 2.09 -2.30 -18.76
N ALA A 4 1.43 -3.26 -19.41
CA ALA A 4 0.62 -4.24 -18.69
C ALA A 4 1.45 -5.04 -17.68
N LYS A 5 2.65 -5.45 -18.08
CA LYS A 5 3.54 -6.19 -17.19
C LYS A 5 4.03 -5.32 -16.04
N TYR A 6 4.38 -4.07 -16.34
CA TYR A 6 4.80 -3.10 -15.33
C TYR A 6 3.69 -2.87 -14.31
N LYS A 7 2.46 -2.65 -14.78
CA LYS A 7 1.32 -2.43 -13.91
C LYS A 7 1.04 -3.63 -13.02
N ALA A 8 1.16 -4.84 -13.56
CA ALA A 8 0.94 -6.06 -12.79
C ALA A 8 1.98 -6.20 -11.67
N ILE A 9 3.25 -5.95 -11.98
CA ILE A 9 4.32 -6.01 -10.98
C ILE A 9 4.09 -4.96 -9.89
N PHE A 10 3.75 -3.75 -10.29
CA PHE A 10 3.49 -2.67 -9.36
C PHE A 10 2.33 -3.00 -8.42
N ALA A 11 1.25 -3.55 -8.96
CA ALA A 11 0.08 -3.93 -8.17
C ALA A 11 0.45 -5.01 -7.13
N VAL A 12 1.24 -6.00 -7.52
CA VAL A 12 1.69 -7.05 -6.61
C VAL A 12 2.55 -6.46 -5.48
N CYS A 13 3.46 -5.55 -5.81
CA CYS A 13 4.31 -4.91 -4.81
C CYS A 13 3.47 -4.08 -3.83
N THR A 14 2.50 -3.34 -4.34
CA THR A 14 1.61 -2.54 -3.49
C THR A 14 0.80 -3.43 -2.56
N ALA A 15 0.26 -4.52 -3.07
CA ALA A 15 -0.48 -5.47 -2.25
C ALA A 15 0.40 -6.07 -1.16
N ALA A 16 1.64 -6.40 -1.48
CA ALA A 16 2.58 -6.93 -0.49
C ALA A 16 2.85 -5.93 0.63
N VAL A 17 3.05 -4.66 0.28
CA VAL A 17 3.26 -3.60 1.28
C VAL A 17 2.05 -3.47 2.19
N ILE A 18 0.85 -3.50 1.63
CA ILE A 18 -0.38 -3.41 2.43
C ILE A 18 -0.51 -4.61 3.36
N LEU A 19 -0.20 -5.82 2.88
CA LEU A 19 -0.25 -7.02 3.71
C LEU A 19 0.75 -6.95 4.88
N ILE A 20 1.96 -6.45 4.62
CA ILE A 20 2.96 -6.27 5.66
C ILE A 20 2.48 -5.25 6.70
N PHE A 21 1.90 -4.15 6.24
CA PHE A 21 1.36 -3.12 7.13
C PHE A 21 0.26 -3.70 8.01
N GLU A 22 -0.66 -4.47 7.43
CA GLU A 22 -1.73 -5.11 8.18
C GLU A 22 -1.18 -6.08 9.23
N ALA A 23 -0.17 -6.87 8.87
CA ALA A 23 0.45 -7.79 9.81
C ALA A 23 1.06 -7.05 10.99
N VAL A 24 1.77 -5.95 10.74
CA VAL A 24 2.37 -5.15 11.79
C VAL A 24 1.30 -4.58 12.72
N ILE A 25 0.23 -4.03 12.15
CA ILE A 25 -0.88 -3.49 12.93
C ILE A 25 -1.53 -4.58 13.78
N TYR A 26 -1.73 -5.76 13.19
CA TYR A 26 -2.34 -6.88 13.91
C TYR A 26 -1.49 -7.26 15.12
N PHE A 27 -0.17 -7.45 14.92
CA PHE A 27 0.69 -7.87 16.02
C PHE A 27 0.88 -6.80 17.08
N CYS A 28 0.92 -5.53 16.69
CA CYS A 28 1.19 -4.44 17.62
C CYS A 28 -0.07 -3.82 18.20
N GLY A 29 -1.19 -3.92 17.47
CA GLY A 29 -2.41 -3.20 17.80
C GLY A 29 -3.55 -4.04 18.31
N THR A 30 -3.39 -5.36 18.41
CA THR A 30 -4.47 -6.24 18.85
C THR A 30 -4.10 -6.99 20.13
N ASP A 31 -5.12 -7.42 20.84
CA ASP A 31 -4.97 -8.25 22.02
C ASP A 31 -6.02 -9.36 21.93
N GLY A 32 -5.55 -10.60 21.75
CA GLY A 32 -6.44 -11.74 21.58
C GLY A 32 -7.32 -11.67 20.35
N GLY A 33 -6.88 -10.96 19.30
CA GLY A 33 -7.63 -10.81 18.07
C GLY A 33 -8.49 -9.56 17.99
N ASN A 34 -8.54 -8.78 19.06
CA ASN A 34 -9.29 -7.53 19.09
C ASN A 34 -8.34 -6.34 19.17
N TYR A 35 -8.73 -5.24 18.54
CA TYR A 35 -7.92 -4.03 18.61
C TYR A 35 -7.91 -3.49 20.05
N LYS A 36 -6.71 -3.10 20.49
CA LYS A 36 -6.52 -2.57 21.85
C LYS A 36 -7.22 -1.25 22.06
N SER A 37 -7.37 -0.43 21.01
CA SER A 37 -8.04 0.85 21.10
C SER A 37 -8.58 1.26 19.75
N LYS A 38 -9.51 2.21 19.76
CA LYS A 38 -10.07 2.78 18.53
C LYS A 38 -9.01 3.55 17.76
N SER A 39 -8.03 4.14 18.45
CA SER A 39 -6.95 4.88 17.80
C SER A 39 -6.16 3.99 16.84
N ILE A 40 -5.91 2.74 17.24
CA ILE A 40 -5.18 1.80 16.39
C ILE A 40 -5.99 1.45 15.16
N TRP A 41 -7.30 1.27 15.31
CA TRP A 41 -8.18 0.98 14.19
C TRP A 41 -8.20 2.13 13.18
N ILE A 42 -8.32 3.37 13.68
CA ILE A 42 -8.27 4.57 12.86
C ILE A 42 -6.92 4.69 12.17
N ALA A 43 -5.83 4.45 12.89
CA ALA A 43 -4.48 4.49 12.32
C ALA A 43 -4.33 3.49 11.17
N ASN A 44 -4.92 2.31 11.31
CA ASN A 44 -4.90 1.29 10.27
C ASN A 44 -5.56 1.81 8.98
N ILE A 45 -6.77 2.38 9.10
CA ILE A 45 -7.50 2.91 7.95
C ILE A 45 -6.73 4.06 7.30
N VAL A 46 -6.25 5.00 8.11
CA VAL A 46 -5.49 6.16 7.61
C VAL A 46 -4.21 5.69 6.93
N GLY A 47 -3.51 4.73 7.52
CA GLY A 47 -2.29 4.20 6.95
C GLY A 47 -2.50 3.55 5.59
N ILE A 48 -3.57 2.76 5.45
CA ILE A 48 -3.90 2.14 4.16
C ILE A 48 -4.21 3.22 3.12
N ALA A 49 -4.99 4.23 3.49
CA ALA A 49 -5.32 5.33 2.59
C ALA A 49 -4.06 6.06 2.13
N LEU A 50 -3.12 6.32 3.04
CA LEU A 50 -1.85 6.96 2.71
C LEU A 50 -1.01 6.09 1.77
N ILE A 51 -0.93 4.79 2.05
CA ILE A 51 -0.17 3.86 1.20
C ILE A 51 -0.75 3.86 -0.21
N MET A 52 -2.06 3.81 -0.36
CA MET A 52 -2.70 3.82 -1.67
C MET A 52 -2.46 5.14 -2.40
N THR A 53 -2.58 6.26 -1.70
CA THR A 53 -2.34 7.57 -2.29
C THR A 53 -0.91 7.70 -2.79
N VAL A 54 0.07 7.33 -1.95
CA VAL A 54 1.48 7.38 -2.33
C VAL A 54 1.75 6.44 -3.50
N SER A 55 1.15 5.25 -3.50
CA SER A 55 1.31 4.30 -4.59
C SER A 55 0.81 4.86 -5.92
N ILE A 56 -0.33 5.56 -5.91
CA ILE A 56 -0.87 6.17 -7.12
C ILE A 56 0.08 7.25 -7.63
N ILE A 57 0.59 8.10 -6.73
CA ILE A 57 1.52 9.17 -7.09
C ILE A 57 2.81 8.59 -7.65
N VAL A 58 3.38 7.57 -6.99
CA VAL A 58 4.61 6.92 -7.45
C VAL A 58 4.39 6.26 -8.80
N ASP A 59 3.27 5.56 -8.97
CA ASP A 59 2.94 4.92 -10.25
C ASP A 59 2.88 5.94 -11.38
N TYR A 60 2.21 7.06 -11.16
CA TYR A 60 2.13 8.13 -12.16
C TYR A 60 3.51 8.69 -12.49
N ALA A 61 4.32 8.96 -11.47
CA ALA A 61 5.64 9.53 -11.67
C ALA A 61 6.56 8.56 -12.42
N LEU A 62 6.54 7.28 -12.04
CA LEU A 62 7.37 6.27 -12.68
C LEU A 62 6.91 6.01 -14.12
N GLU A 63 5.60 5.94 -14.33
CA GLU A 63 5.07 5.74 -15.68
C GLU A 63 5.48 6.88 -16.60
N LYS A 64 5.35 8.12 -16.12
CA LYS A 64 5.76 9.28 -16.89
C LYS A 64 7.27 9.25 -17.20
N ARG A 65 8.07 8.80 -16.23
CA ARG A 65 9.51 8.74 -16.39
C ARG A 65 9.94 7.64 -17.35
N ILE A 66 9.30 6.46 -17.25
CA ILE A 66 9.67 5.29 -18.05
C ILE A 66 9.03 5.34 -19.43
N PHE A 67 7.77 5.74 -19.52
CA PHE A 67 6.99 5.71 -20.76
C PHE A 67 6.67 7.09 -21.30
N GLY A 68 7.21 8.13 -20.70
CA GLY A 68 6.84 9.51 -21.04
C GLY A 68 7.19 9.94 -22.46
N ASN A 69 8.12 9.26 -23.10
CA ASN A 69 8.54 9.60 -24.45
C ASN A 69 7.89 8.73 -25.53
N GLU A 70 6.96 7.90 -25.12
CA GLU A 70 6.21 7.09 -26.08
C GLU A 70 4.99 7.90 -26.64
#